data_a20f64940e70bd460e6e38244074d602
#
_entry.id   a20f64940e70bd460e6e38244074d602
#
_cell.length_a   1.000
_cell.length_b   1.000
_cell.length_c   1.000
_cell.angle_alpha   90.00
_cell.angle_beta   90.00
_cell.angle_gamma   90.00
#
_symmetry.space_group_name_H-M   'P 1'
#
loop_
_entity.id
_entity.type
_entity.pdbx_description
1 polymer ?
#
loop_
_entity_poly.entity_id
_entity_poly.type
_entity_poly.pdbx_seq_one_letter_code
_entity_poly.pdbx_strand_id
1 'polypeptide(L)' 'MTTNPTTPAPPIENDGGDMTADLLNAIIHRWRISNQFLSQYLRRSIETVKSYRYNRLAIPQEIADKMRRIHVFLAMED' A
#
# COMPACT_ATOMS: atom_id res chain seq x y z
N MET A 1 7.44 17.96 -24.60
CA MET A 1 7.30 17.38 -24.24
C MET A 1 7.03 16.86 -24.11
N THR A 2 6.96 16.96 -23.86
CA THR A 2 6.78 16.31 -23.34
C THR A 2 6.48 15.89 -22.85
N THR A 3 6.44 16.21 -22.61
CA THR A 3 6.22 15.66 -21.91
C THR A 3 5.89 15.34 -21.48
N ASN A 4 5.98 15.65 -21.34
CA ASN A 4 5.73 15.22 -20.65
C ASN A 4 5.46 15.02 -20.17
N PRO A 5 5.48 15.35 -20.24
CA PRO A 5 5.25 15.00 -19.49
C PRO A 5 5.09 14.67 -18.96
N THR A 6 5.21 14.77 -18.73
CA THR A 6 5.14 14.26 -18.02
C THR A 6 4.84 13.97 -17.45
N THR A 7 4.88 14.20 -17.29
CA THR A 7 4.72 13.75 -16.51
C THR A 7 4.49 13.54 -15.93
N PRO A 8 4.39 13.77 -15.70
CA PRO A 8 4.20 13.42 -14.88
C PRO A 8 3.94 13.07 -14.28
N ALA A 9 4.02 13.08 -13.87
CA ALA A 9 3.82 12.52 -13.07
C ALA A 9 3.57 12.23 -12.59
N PRO A 10 3.55 12.18 -12.30
CA PRO A 10 3.38 11.72 -11.56
C PRO A 10 3.47 11.43 -11.00
N PRO A 11 3.60 11.47 -10.61
CA PRO A 11 3.71 10.99 -9.94
C PRO A 11 3.62 10.65 -9.35
N ILE A 12 3.60 10.81 -8.93
CA ILE A 12 3.53 10.30 -8.38
C ILE A 12 3.56 9.77 -8.37
N GLU A 13 3.79 9.67 -8.57
CA GLU A 13 3.86 8.93 -8.50
C GLU A 13 4.26 8.46 -8.19
N ASN A 14 4.59 8.46 -7.89
CA ASN A 14 5.04 7.83 -7.66
C ASN A 14 5.70 7.29 -7.02
N ASP A 15 6.04 7.82 -6.93
CA ASP A 15 6.90 7.22 -6.23
C ASP A 15 6.34 6.25 -5.53
N GLY A 16 5.46 6.37 -5.37
CA GLY A 16 4.80 5.38 -4.71
C GLY A 16 4.65 4.21 -5.52
N GLY A 17 4.20 3.26 -5.03
CA GLY A 17 3.87 2.11 -5.76
C GLY A 17 2.58 2.29 -6.48
N ASP A 18 2.13 1.25 -7.12
CA ASP A 18 0.90 1.24 -7.84
C ASP A 18 -0.30 0.85 -6.96
N MET A 19 -0.09 0.72 -5.66
CA MET A 19 -1.16 0.37 -4.75
C MET A 19 -1.88 1.60 -4.26
N THR A 20 -3.20 1.58 -4.35
CA THR A 20 -4.03 2.66 -3.83
C THR A 20 -4.51 2.32 -2.43
N ALA A 21 -4.99 3.33 -1.72
CA ALA A 21 -5.60 3.10 -0.40
C ALA A 21 -6.79 2.15 -0.52
N ASP A 22 -7.55 2.24 -1.59
CA ASP A 22 -8.69 1.36 -1.79
C ASP A 22 -8.25 -0.09 -1.90
N LEU A 23 -7.21 -0.35 -2.67
CA LEU A 23 -6.70 -1.72 -2.81
C LEU A 23 -6.12 -2.22 -1.49
N LEU A 24 -5.35 -1.37 -0.81
CA LEU A 24 -4.81 -1.72 0.50
C LEU A 24 -5.92 -2.12 1.45
N ASN A 25 -6.96 -1.29 1.54
CA ASN A 25 -8.07 -1.58 2.43
C ASN A 25 -8.83 -2.83 2.01
N ALA A 26 -8.94 -3.10 0.71
CA ALA A 26 -9.60 -4.31 0.24
C ALA A 26 -8.87 -5.55 0.73
N ILE A 27 -7.53 -5.54 0.69
CA ILE A 27 -6.74 -6.66 1.18
C ILE A 27 -6.92 -6.81 2.69
N ILE A 28 -6.86 -5.70 3.41
CA ILE A 28 -7.02 -5.71 4.86
C ILE A 28 -8.38 -6.28 5.26
N HIS A 29 -9.43 -5.87 4.58
CA HIS A 29 -10.77 -6.35 4.89
C HIS A 29 -10.96 -7.81 4.48
N ARG A 30 -10.40 -8.20 3.34
CA ARG A 30 -10.49 -9.57 2.85
C ARG A 30 -9.98 -10.56 3.90
N TRP A 31 -8.86 -10.22 4.54
CA TRP A 31 -8.18 -11.15 5.46
C TRP A 31 -8.32 -10.73 6.91
N ARG A 32 -9.09 -9.66 7.19
CA ARG A 32 -9.33 -9.17 8.55
C ARG A 32 -8.04 -8.90 9.29
N ILE A 33 -7.15 -8.18 8.63
CA ILE A 33 -5.83 -7.86 9.18
C ILE A 33 -5.95 -6.64 10.08
N SER A 34 -5.34 -6.72 11.28
CA SER A 34 -5.37 -5.58 12.20
C SER A 34 -4.29 -4.57 11.87
N ASN A 35 -4.52 -3.33 12.29
CA ASN A 35 -3.49 -2.29 12.15
C ASN A 35 -2.25 -2.65 12.94
N GLN A 36 -2.43 -3.27 14.09
CA GLN A 36 -1.30 -3.67 14.93
C GLN A 36 -0.43 -4.69 14.21
N PHE A 37 -1.05 -5.69 13.59
CA PHE A 37 -0.30 -6.67 12.81
C PHE A 37 0.46 -5.99 11.69
N LEU A 38 -0.21 -5.08 10.96
CA LEU A 38 0.42 -4.39 9.84
C LEU A 38 1.58 -3.52 10.31
N SER A 39 1.42 -2.86 11.44
CA SER A 39 2.49 -2.06 12.01
C SER A 39 3.75 -2.89 12.17
N GLN A 40 3.62 -4.09 12.71
CA GLN A 40 4.75 -4.97 12.92
C GLN A 40 5.27 -5.56 11.61
N TYR A 41 4.35 -6.02 10.76
CA TYR A 41 4.73 -6.65 9.50
C TYR A 41 5.42 -5.67 8.56
N LEU A 42 4.89 -4.47 8.46
CA LEU A 42 5.42 -3.44 7.56
C LEU A 42 6.55 -2.64 8.20
N ARG A 43 6.75 -2.80 9.51
CA ARG A 43 7.75 -2.05 10.27
C ARG A 43 7.49 -0.55 10.17
N ARG A 44 6.25 -0.19 10.38
CA ARG A 44 5.82 1.22 10.41
C ARG A 44 4.93 1.41 11.61
N SER A 45 4.85 2.65 12.11
CA SER A 45 3.97 2.93 13.24
C SER A 45 2.51 2.75 12.82
N ILE A 46 1.66 2.53 13.81
CA ILE A 46 0.23 2.42 13.56
C ILE A 46 -0.30 3.68 12.89
N GLU A 47 0.21 4.85 13.29
CA GLU A 47 -0.21 6.10 12.66
C GLU A 47 0.15 6.14 11.18
N THR A 48 1.32 5.63 10.82
CA THR A 48 1.73 5.57 9.43
C THR A 48 0.82 4.60 8.65
N VAL A 49 0.50 3.46 9.24
CA VAL A 49 -0.40 2.49 8.61
C VAL A 49 -1.76 3.14 8.34
N LYS A 50 -2.29 3.84 9.35
CA LYS A 50 -3.56 4.54 9.18
C LYS A 50 -3.48 5.60 8.08
N SER A 51 -2.34 6.28 7.99
CA SER A 51 -2.16 7.31 6.97
C SER A 51 -2.22 6.72 5.57
N TYR A 52 -1.67 5.53 5.38
CA TYR A 52 -1.80 4.83 4.10
C TYR A 52 -3.25 4.45 3.84
N ARG A 53 -3.94 3.93 4.86
CA ARG A 53 -5.32 3.47 4.71
C ARG A 53 -6.29 4.59 4.43
N TYR A 54 -6.02 5.78 4.97
CA TYR A 54 -6.91 6.93 4.82
C TYR A 54 -6.47 7.86 3.70
N ASN A 55 -5.54 7.39 2.89
CA ASN A 55 -5.06 8.13 1.72
C ASN A 55 -4.40 9.46 2.08
N ARG A 56 -3.76 9.52 3.24
CA ARG A 56 -3.01 10.71 3.67
C ARG A 56 -1.57 10.66 3.21
N LEU A 57 -1.04 9.47 2.98
CA LEU A 57 0.31 9.24 2.48
C LEU A 57 0.25 8.30 1.31
N ALA A 58 1.07 8.56 0.30
CA ALA A 58 1.23 7.62 -0.79
C ALA A 58 1.84 6.32 -0.25
N ILE A 59 1.42 5.21 -0.79
CA ILE A 59 1.92 3.90 -0.36
C ILE A 59 3.19 3.61 -1.14
N PRO A 60 4.36 3.51 -0.45
CA PRO A 60 5.61 3.22 -1.16
C PRO A 60 5.57 1.85 -1.81
N GLN A 61 6.37 1.68 -2.84
CA GLN A 61 6.44 0.40 -3.55
C GLN A 61 6.82 -0.74 -2.59
N GLU A 62 7.72 -0.46 -1.66
CA GLU A 62 8.14 -1.44 -0.66
C GLU A 62 6.94 -1.97 0.13
N ILE A 63 6.06 -1.08 0.54
CA ILE A 63 4.86 -1.45 1.30
C ILE A 63 3.89 -2.20 0.40
N ALA A 64 3.71 -1.73 -0.84
CA ALA A 64 2.83 -2.39 -1.78
C ALA A 64 3.29 -3.83 -2.04
N ASP A 65 4.60 -4.03 -2.18
CA ASP A 65 5.14 -5.36 -2.41
C ASP A 65 4.88 -6.29 -1.24
N LYS A 66 5.05 -5.77 -0.02
CA LYS A 66 4.80 -6.58 1.18
C LYS A 66 3.32 -6.94 1.30
N MET A 67 2.44 -6.03 0.96
CA MET A 67 1.00 -6.31 1.01
C MET A 67 0.62 -7.36 -0.02
N ARG A 68 1.22 -7.30 -1.22
CA ARG A 68 0.95 -8.32 -2.23
C ARG A 68 1.44 -9.68 -1.79
N ARG A 69 2.61 -9.73 -1.14
CA ARG A 69 3.15 -11.00 -0.66
C ARG A 69 2.22 -11.64 0.37
N ILE A 70 1.74 -10.86 1.33
CA ILE A 70 0.88 -11.43 2.36
C ILE A 70 -0.46 -11.83 1.76
N HIS A 71 -0.96 -11.06 0.80
CA HIS A 71 -2.21 -11.40 0.13
C HIS A 71 -2.09 -12.73 -0.61
N VAL A 72 -1.01 -12.91 -1.38
CA VAL A 72 -0.78 -14.15 -2.11
C VAL A 72 -0.61 -15.31 -1.14
N PHE A 73 0.16 -15.11 -0.08
CA PHE A 73 0.39 -16.14 0.92
C PHE A 73 -0.93 -16.60 1.55
N LEU A 74 -1.77 -15.66 1.95
CA LEU A 74 -3.04 -16.00 2.58
C LEU A 74 -3.99 -16.64 1.58
N ALA A 75 -3.95 -16.20 0.32
CA ALA A 75 -4.78 -16.80 -0.71
C ALA A 75 -4.39 -18.25 -0.98
N MET A 76 -3.10 -18.55 -0.86
CA MET A 76 -2.64 -19.92 -1.04
C MET A 76 -3.03 -20.83 0.11
N GLU A 77 -3.14 -20.26 1.31
CA GLU A 77 -3.54 -21.03 2.50
C GLU A 77 -5.05 -21.22 2.54
N ASP A 78 -5.77 -20.39 1.85
CA ASP A 78 -7.22 -20.46 1.85
C ASP A 78 -7.72 -21.52 0.83
#